data_86c40644682b239a7f24edd6c32e7bde
#
_entry.id   86c40644682b239a7f24edd6c32e7bde
#
_cell.length_a   1.000
_cell.length_b   1.000
_cell.length_c   1.000
_cell.angle_alpha   90.00
_cell.angle_beta   90.00
_cell.angle_gamma   90.00
#
_symmetry.space_group_name_H-M   'P 1'
#
loop_
_entity.id
_entity.type
_entity.pdbx_description
1 polymer ?
#
loop_
_entity_poly.entity_id
_entity_poly.type
_entity_poly.pdbx_seq_one_letter_code
_entity_poly.pdbx_strand_id
1 'polypeptide(L)'
;DEELILQIADRMVDEGYREAGYQYLIIDDCWALKERDEHGLLVPDPKKFPHGMKAVADYVHGKGLKFGMYSCAGVMTCAGYPSSYDHEFSDAAQFAEWGVDYLKYDFCHFPENADCQNRYHRMSMALKATGRDILFAACNWGKEESWTWMRSIGAHTYRSTGDIFDNFRSFMGIFTSQLEHLCQSGPYCFNDMDMLTVGMYNRGNVAIGKTCTDGEYRIQFSLWCLSGTPLIIGADIREMKPEMKELLLNTDLIRINQDEECRPPCLLGKRSVAVPETDRENAVEPIRMVKDKLYTLLKHLSHQEFVIAFYNLFEEEQEMNCIFADAGLPYESGYGFHMRDIFTGEDLGVKR
;
A
#
# COMPACT_ATOMS: atom_id res chain seq x y z
N ASP A 1 -15.49 8.01 12.11
CA ASP A 1 -16.22 7.68 13.31
C ASP A 1 -16.58 6.19 13.36
N GLU A 2 -17.12 5.73 14.50
CA GLU A 2 -17.45 4.33 14.75
C GLU A 2 -18.45 3.78 13.71
N GLU A 3 -19.53 4.52 13.46
CA GLU A 3 -20.59 4.08 12.52
C GLU A 3 -20.00 3.81 11.11
N LEU A 4 -19.14 4.69 10.63
CA LEU A 4 -18.44 4.51 9.34
C LEU A 4 -17.65 3.20 9.33
N ILE A 5 -16.87 2.94 10.39
CA ILE A 5 -16.01 1.74 10.46
C ILE A 5 -16.86 0.46 10.47
N LEU A 6 -17.96 0.44 11.21
CA LEU A 6 -18.86 -0.71 11.24
C LEU A 6 -19.51 -0.95 9.87
N GLN A 7 -19.96 0.11 9.19
CA GLN A 7 -20.50 0.01 7.83
C GLN A 7 -19.46 -0.50 6.82
N ILE A 8 -18.21 -0.04 6.91
CA ILE A 8 -17.14 -0.54 6.02
C ILE A 8 -16.86 -2.02 6.30
N ALA A 9 -16.82 -2.44 7.58
CA ALA A 9 -16.65 -3.86 7.92
C ALA A 9 -17.75 -4.74 7.31
N ASP A 10 -19.00 -4.29 7.38
CA ASP A 10 -20.12 -4.99 6.75
C ASP A 10 -19.95 -5.08 5.24
N ARG A 11 -19.61 -3.98 4.57
CA ARG A 11 -19.37 -3.96 3.12
C ARG A 11 -18.21 -4.86 2.70
N MET A 12 -17.14 -4.90 3.47
CA MET A 12 -16.00 -5.79 3.17
C MET A 12 -16.41 -7.26 3.12
N VAL A 13 -17.37 -7.66 3.94
CA VAL A 13 -17.91 -9.03 3.95
C VAL A 13 -18.98 -9.21 2.88
N ASP A 14 -20.00 -8.35 2.88
CA ASP A 14 -21.18 -8.52 2.02
C ASP A 14 -20.85 -8.41 0.53
N GLU A 15 -19.78 -7.70 0.19
CA GLU A 15 -19.39 -7.45 -1.18
C GLU A 15 -18.17 -8.26 -1.65
N GLY A 16 -17.68 -9.19 -0.83
CA GLY A 16 -16.67 -10.18 -1.22
C GLY A 16 -15.21 -9.71 -1.08
N TYR A 17 -14.93 -8.52 -0.52
CA TYR A 17 -13.56 -8.05 -0.32
C TYR A 17 -12.78 -8.95 0.64
N ARG A 18 -13.41 -9.39 1.74
CA ARG A 18 -12.78 -10.32 2.69
C ARG A 18 -12.38 -11.63 2.01
N GLU A 19 -13.28 -12.23 1.23
CA GLU A 19 -13.06 -13.47 0.49
C GLU A 19 -11.97 -13.33 -0.58
N ALA A 20 -11.85 -12.14 -1.15
CA ALA A 20 -10.76 -11.80 -2.09
C ALA A 20 -9.40 -11.65 -1.42
N GLY A 21 -9.36 -11.53 -0.07
CA GLY A 21 -8.12 -11.45 0.70
C GLY A 21 -7.86 -10.11 1.40
N TYR A 22 -8.75 -9.13 1.31
CA TYR A 22 -8.67 -7.88 2.08
C TYR A 22 -9.12 -8.14 3.51
N GLN A 23 -8.17 -8.38 4.40
CA GLN A 23 -8.44 -8.87 5.75
C GLN A 23 -8.38 -7.79 6.82
N TYR A 24 -7.75 -6.65 6.55
CA TYR A 24 -7.51 -5.60 7.54
C TYR A 24 -8.42 -4.40 7.29
N LEU A 25 -9.06 -3.90 8.36
CA LEU A 25 -9.73 -2.61 8.38
C LEU A 25 -8.97 -1.69 9.33
N ILE A 26 -8.43 -0.59 8.79
CA ILE A 26 -7.45 0.26 9.49
C ILE A 26 -8.03 1.65 9.67
N ILE A 27 -7.97 2.17 10.89
CA ILE A 27 -8.27 3.57 11.22
C ILE A 27 -6.96 4.36 11.17
N ASP A 28 -6.95 5.45 10.40
CA ASP A 28 -5.83 6.38 10.34
C ASP A 28 -5.95 7.46 11.45
N ASP A 29 -5.23 8.56 11.37
CA ASP A 29 -5.15 9.64 12.37
C ASP A 29 -6.53 10.21 12.81
N CYS A 30 -6.55 11.07 13.80
CA CYS A 30 -7.74 11.78 14.30
C CYS A 30 -8.75 10.92 15.08
N TRP A 31 -8.40 9.77 15.57
CA TRP A 31 -9.27 8.91 16.37
C TRP A 31 -9.29 9.26 17.87
N ALA A 32 -8.21 9.84 18.39
CA ALA A 32 -8.02 10.14 19.81
C ALA A 32 -8.53 11.55 20.18
N LEU A 33 -8.60 11.82 21.48
CA LEU A 33 -8.66 13.17 22.03
C LEU A 33 -7.30 13.88 21.88
N LYS A 34 -7.29 15.20 22.01
CA LYS A 34 -6.07 16.03 21.90
C LYS A 34 -5.15 15.94 23.13
N GLU A 35 -5.59 15.29 24.18
CA GLU A 35 -4.84 15.11 25.42
C GLU A 35 -4.96 13.65 25.90
N ARG A 36 -3.93 13.17 26.54
CA ARG A 36 -3.94 11.89 27.28
C ARG A 36 -4.73 12.07 28.58
N ASP A 37 -5.17 10.96 29.15
CA ASP A 37 -5.83 10.97 30.46
C ASP A 37 -4.83 11.22 31.63
N GLU A 38 -5.33 11.22 32.85
CA GLU A 38 -4.55 11.44 34.07
C GLU A 38 -3.50 10.34 34.33
N HIS A 39 -3.62 9.20 33.67
CA HIS A 39 -2.69 8.08 33.73
C HIS A 39 -1.69 8.08 32.55
N GLY A 40 -1.78 9.07 31.68
CA GLY A 40 -0.94 9.18 30.49
C GLY A 40 -1.35 8.26 29.34
N LEU A 41 -2.57 7.70 29.35
CA LEU A 41 -3.09 6.81 28.31
C LEU A 41 -3.78 7.59 27.19
N LEU A 42 -3.76 7.02 25.98
CA LEU A 42 -4.51 7.54 24.85
C LEU A 42 -6.02 7.35 25.05
N VAL A 43 -6.80 8.38 24.72
CA VAL A 43 -8.25 8.34 24.90
C VAL A 43 -8.94 8.44 23.53
N PRO A 44 -9.69 7.41 23.12
CA PRO A 44 -10.55 7.53 21.95
C PRO A 44 -11.54 8.70 22.09
N ASP A 45 -11.75 9.47 21.02
CA ASP A 45 -12.73 10.58 21.08
C ASP A 45 -14.14 10.00 21.28
N PRO A 46 -14.80 10.26 22.45
CA PRO A 46 -16.09 9.65 22.76
C PRO A 46 -17.24 10.14 21.86
N LYS A 47 -17.03 11.22 21.11
CA LYS A 47 -18.00 11.69 20.10
C LYS A 47 -17.91 10.89 18.81
N LYS A 48 -16.71 10.39 18.48
CA LYS A 48 -16.47 9.58 17.30
C LYS A 48 -16.61 8.08 17.57
N PHE A 49 -16.19 7.64 18.76
CA PHE A 49 -16.14 6.26 19.20
C PHE A 49 -16.81 6.09 20.59
N PRO A 50 -18.14 6.23 20.67
CA PRO A 50 -18.86 6.23 21.95
C PRO A 50 -18.73 4.94 22.75
N HIS A 51 -18.46 3.81 22.10
CA HIS A 51 -18.27 2.51 22.76
C HIS A 51 -16.78 2.15 22.94
N GLY A 52 -15.84 3.02 22.52
CA GLY A 52 -14.41 2.83 22.62
C GLY A 52 -13.83 1.84 21.58
N MET A 53 -12.50 1.82 21.47
CA MET A 53 -11.80 1.06 20.42
C MET A 53 -11.94 -0.45 20.56
N LYS A 54 -12.03 -0.95 21.81
CA LYS A 54 -12.23 -2.39 22.00
C LYS A 54 -13.55 -2.89 21.39
N ALA A 55 -14.63 -2.13 21.55
CA ALA A 55 -15.93 -2.50 20.96
C ALA A 55 -15.87 -2.51 19.42
N VAL A 56 -15.17 -1.55 18.83
CA VAL A 56 -14.93 -1.49 17.38
C VAL A 56 -14.11 -2.70 16.92
N ALA A 57 -13.00 -3.01 17.61
CA ALA A 57 -12.19 -4.17 17.31
C ALA A 57 -12.97 -5.49 17.42
N ASP A 58 -13.74 -5.66 18.50
CA ASP A 58 -14.58 -6.86 18.70
C ASP A 58 -15.64 -7.03 17.58
N TYR A 59 -16.21 -5.93 17.09
CA TYR A 59 -17.13 -5.97 15.95
C TYR A 59 -16.43 -6.40 14.66
N VAL A 60 -15.28 -5.79 14.36
CA VAL A 60 -14.47 -6.10 13.17
C VAL A 60 -14.02 -7.57 13.20
N HIS A 61 -13.58 -8.06 14.36
CA HIS A 61 -13.23 -9.47 14.56
C HIS A 61 -14.44 -10.39 14.39
N GLY A 62 -15.62 -9.98 14.86
CA GLY A 62 -16.89 -10.70 14.67
C GLY A 62 -17.26 -10.89 13.19
N LYS A 63 -16.74 -10.04 12.30
CA LYS A 63 -16.87 -10.16 10.84
C LYS A 63 -15.78 -11.03 10.19
N GLY A 64 -14.85 -11.58 10.98
CA GLY A 64 -13.72 -12.34 10.48
C GLY A 64 -12.63 -11.47 9.83
N LEU A 65 -12.62 -10.18 10.17
CA LEU A 65 -11.61 -9.20 9.75
C LEU A 65 -10.62 -8.93 10.89
N LYS A 66 -9.53 -8.24 10.56
CA LYS A 66 -8.52 -7.77 11.51
C LYS A 66 -8.60 -6.26 11.65
N PHE A 67 -8.36 -5.75 12.86
CA PHE A 67 -8.48 -4.34 13.18
C PHE A 67 -7.12 -3.65 13.25
N GLY A 68 -6.98 -2.52 12.56
CA GLY A 68 -5.75 -1.72 12.55
C GLY A 68 -5.96 -0.31 13.07
N MET A 69 -4.90 0.24 13.64
CA MET A 69 -4.86 1.61 14.15
C MET A 69 -3.60 2.35 13.71
N TYR A 70 -3.57 3.63 14.03
CA TYR A 70 -2.52 4.58 13.69
C TYR A 70 -1.91 5.20 14.95
N SER A 71 -0.59 5.39 14.94
CA SER A 71 0.14 6.26 15.84
C SER A 71 1.35 6.87 15.12
N CYS A 72 2.24 7.55 15.84
CA CYS A 72 3.36 8.26 15.25
C CYS A 72 4.62 8.17 16.12
N ALA A 73 5.79 8.12 15.47
CA ALA A 73 7.11 8.11 16.09
C ALA A 73 7.61 9.50 16.52
N GLY A 74 7.00 10.57 16.02
CA GLY A 74 7.32 11.93 16.45
C GLY A 74 6.51 12.37 17.65
N VAL A 75 6.70 13.59 18.12
CA VAL A 75 6.07 14.11 19.36
C VAL A 75 4.58 14.36 19.23
N MET A 76 4.06 14.45 18.02
CA MET A 76 2.63 14.53 17.70
C MET A 76 2.34 13.75 16.41
N THR A 77 1.08 13.35 16.23
CA THR A 77 0.60 12.82 14.95
C THR A 77 0.56 13.92 13.88
N CYS A 78 0.36 13.56 12.61
CA CYS A 78 0.29 14.52 11.50
C CYS A 78 -0.81 15.57 11.71
N ALA A 79 -1.92 15.20 12.30
CA ALA A 79 -3.01 16.13 12.65
C ALA A 79 -2.89 16.76 14.05
N GLY A 80 -1.72 16.60 14.72
CA GLY A 80 -1.44 17.23 16.01
C GLY A 80 -2.20 16.60 17.18
N TYR A 81 -2.33 15.28 17.19
CA TYR A 81 -2.83 14.49 18.32
C TYR A 81 -1.67 13.90 19.13
N PRO A 82 -1.91 13.39 20.35
CA PRO A 82 -0.90 12.66 21.10
C PRO A 82 -0.36 11.47 20.29
N SER A 83 0.95 11.35 20.26
CA SER A 83 1.69 10.27 19.60
C SER A 83 2.26 9.29 20.62
N SER A 84 2.89 8.21 20.14
CA SER A 84 3.54 7.25 21.03
C SER A 84 5.00 7.59 21.38
N TYR A 85 5.50 8.78 21.03
CA TYR A 85 6.85 9.20 21.40
C TYR A 85 7.03 9.19 22.94
N ASP A 86 8.02 8.44 23.42
CA ASP A 86 8.28 8.15 24.84
C ASP A 86 7.16 7.40 25.59
N HIS A 87 6.13 6.94 24.87
CA HIS A 87 5.01 6.15 25.38
C HIS A 87 4.87 4.78 24.67
N GLU A 88 5.89 4.34 23.92
CA GLU A 88 5.80 3.20 23.01
C GLU A 88 5.27 1.94 23.72
N PHE A 89 5.77 1.64 24.94
CA PHE A 89 5.38 0.43 25.68
C PHE A 89 3.97 0.52 26.29
N SER A 90 3.58 1.68 26.84
CA SER A 90 2.24 1.87 27.39
C SER A 90 1.18 1.86 26.31
N ASP A 91 1.45 2.52 25.17
CA ASP A 91 0.54 2.57 24.05
C ASP A 91 0.41 1.20 23.35
N ALA A 92 1.53 0.48 23.17
CA ALA A 92 1.49 -0.87 22.63
C ALA A 92 0.66 -1.82 23.50
N ALA A 93 0.79 -1.73 24.85
CA ALA A 93 -0.03 -2.51 25.77
C ALA A 93 -1.52 -2.15 25.63
N GLN A 94 -1.84 -0.87 25.52
CA GLN A 94 -3.21 -0.39 25.32
C GLN A 94 -3.79 -0.85 23.97
N PHE A 95 -3.02 -0.79 22.87
CA PHE A 95 -3.42 -1.32 21.56
C PHE A 95 -3.70 -2.82 21.62
N ALA A 96 -2.85 -3.59 22.33
CA ALA A 96 -3.05 -5.02 22.51
C ALA A 96 -4.31 -5.33 23.33
N GLU A 97 -4.60 -4.56 24.39
CA GLU A 97 -5.82 -4.66 25.20
C GLU A 97 -7.09 -4.38 24.37
N TRP A 98 -7.02 -3.42 23.44
CA TRP A 98 -8.13 -3.14 22.54
C TRP A 98 -8.30 -4.18 21.43
N GLY A 99 -7.32 -5.08 21.24
CA GLY A 99 -7.40 -6.11 20.24
C GLY A 99 -6.90 -5.66 18.85
N VAL A 100 -5.98 -4.69 18.81
CA VAL A 100 -5.37 -4.23 17.56
C VAL A 100 -4.49 -5.31 16.94
N ASP A 101 -4.59 -5.51 15.62
CA ASP A 101 -3.83 -6.48 14.83
C ASP A 101 -2.83 -5.83 13.87
N TYR A 102 -2.90 -4.52 13.69
CA TYR A 102 -2.07 -3.75 12.76
C TYR A 102 -1.85 -2.35 13.30
N LEU A 103 -0.61 -1.89 13.31
CA LEU A 103 -0.26 -0.53 13.68
C LEU A 103 0.47 0.17 12.54
N LYS A 104 -0.13 1.22 11.95
CA LYS A 104 0.57 2.21 11.14
C LYS A 104 1.30 3.17 12.07
N TYR A 105 2.61 3.30 11.90
CA TYR A 105 3.46 4.11 12.76
C TYR A 105 4.20 5.16 11.95
N ASP A 106 3.72 6.40 12.02
CA ASP A 106 4.09 7.51 11.15
C ASP A 106 5.32 8.29 11.65
N PHE A 107 5.71 9.37 10.95
CA PHE A 107 6.95 10.11 11.16
C PHE A 107 6.75 11.62 11.38
N CYS A 108 5.51 12.11 11.46
CA CYS A 108 5.19 13.52 11.62
C CYS A 108 5.78 14.12 12.90
N HIS A 109 6.18 15.37 12.86
CA HIS A 109 6.77 16.09 14.01
C HIS A 109 7.92 15.35 14.70
N PHE A 110 8.71 14.63 13.90
CA PHE A 110 9.86 13.89 14.40
C PHE A 110 11.00 14.86 14.79
N PRO A 111 11.57 14.78 16.03
CA PRO A 111 12.62 15.69 16.44
C PRO A 111 13.91 15.49 15.63
N GLU A 112 14.52 16.58 15.16
CA GLU A 112 15.72 16.55 14.31
C GLU A 112 16.92 15.81 14.91
N ASN A 113 17.03 15.84 16.24
CA ASN A 113 18.14 15.20 16.99
C ASN A 113 17.79 13.80 17.49
N ALA A 114 16.62 13.24 17.17
CA ALA A 114 16.25 11.90 17.58
C ALA A 114 16.73 10.86 16.57
N ASP A 115 17.13 9.70 17.06
CA ASP A 115 17.52 8.55 16.24
C ASP A 115 16.28 7.84 15.72
N CYS A 116 16.04 7.95 14.42
CA CYS A 116 14.88 7.37 13.75
C CYS A 116 14.84 5.85 13.91
N GLN A 117 15.94 5.16 13.64
CA GLN A 117 15.99 3.69 13.70
C GLN A 117 15.69 3.20 15.12
N ASN A 118 16.24 3.88 16.13
CA ASN A 118 15.99 3.54 17.53
C ASN A 118 14.50 3.71 17.90
N ARG A 119 13.83 4.79 17.46
CA ARG A 119 12.41 5.02 17.75
C ARG A 119 11.50 3.97 17.15
N TYR A 120 11.73 3.61 15.88
CA TYR A 120 10.98 2.52 15.24
C TYR A 120 11.28 1.17 15.89
N HIS A 121 12.54 0.91 16.25
CA HIS A 121 12.91 -0.31 16.97
C HIS A 121 12.24 -0.40 18.35
N ARG A 122 12.17 0.70 19.11
CA ARG A 122 11.47 0.74 20.41
C ARG A 122 10.01 0.35 20.27
N MET A 123 9.29 0.90 19.27
CA MET A 123 7.89 0.50 19.02
C MET A 123 7.80 -0.98 18.62
N SER A 124 8.67 -1.48 17.75
CA SER A 124 8.72 -2.91 17.42
C SER A 124 8.89 -3.80 18.66
N MET A 125 9.81 -3.42 19.55
CA MET A 125 10.02 -4.15 20.83
C MET A 125 8.79 -4.05 21.74
N ALA A 126 8.17 -2.87 21.81
CA ALA A 126 6.98 -2.64 22.62
C ALA A 126 5.81 -3.52 22.14
N LEU A 127 5.57 -3.57 20.84
CA LEU A 127 4.53 -4.44 20.24
C LEU A 127 4.80 -5.92 20.55
N LYS A 128 6.03 -6.39 20.36
CA LYS A 128 6.42 -7.78 20.69
C LYS A 128 6.26 -8.11 22.18
N ALA A 129 6.54 -7.15 23.07
CA ALA A 129 6.43 -7.34 24.52
C ALA A 129 4.98 -7.54 24.98
N THR A 130 3.97 -7.15 24.19
CA THR A 130 2.56 -7.39 24.50
C THR A 130 2.16 -8.87 24.40
N GLY A 131 2.91 -9.67 23.65
CA GLY A 131 2.57 -11.07 23.33
C GLY A 131 1.42 -11.22 22.32
N ARG A 132 0.87 -10.12 21.79
CA ARG A 132 -0.12 -10.14 20.71
C ARG A 132 0.56 -10.00 19.35
N ASP A 133 0.08 -10.74 18.37
CA ASP A 133 0.53 -10.61 16.97
C ASP A 133 -0.04 -9.32 16.38
N ILE A 134 0.80 -8.29 16.29
CA ILE A 134 0.44 -6.99 15.69
C ILE A 134 1.36 -6.74 14.49
N LEU A 135 0.79 -6.60 13.31
CA LEU A 135 1.53 -6.21 12.12
C LEU A 135 2.04 -4.77 12.30
N PHE A 136 3.35 -4.61 12.25
CA PHE A 136 4.01 -3.31 12.38
C PHE A 136 4.28 -2.71 11.01
N ALA A 137 3.51 -1.69 10.65
CA ALA A 137 3.63 -0.93 9.40
C ALA A 137 4.37 0.38 9.66
N ALA A 138 5.65 0.39 9.39
CA ALA A 138 6.51 1.53 9.60
C ALA A 138 6.35 2.55 8.46
N CYS A 139 6.11 3.83 8.79
CA CYS A 139 5.80 4.88 7.83
C CYS A 139 6.68 6.10 8.03
N ASN A 140 7.95 6.04 7.57
CA ASN A 140 8.88 7.17 7.66
C ASN A 140 9.15 7.83 6.30
N TRP A 141 8.31 7.59 5.30
CA TRP A 141 8.35 8.20 3.97
C TRP A 141 9.67 7.98 3.21
N GLY A 142 10.39 6.89 3.50
CA GLY A 142 11.68 6.58 2.88
C GLY A 142 12.86 7.35 3.49
N LYS A 143 12.66 8.07 4.59
CA LYS A 143 13.76 8.76 5.28
C LYS A 143 14.84 7.78 5.71
N GLU A 144 16.10 8.25 5.65
CA GLU A 144 17.28 7.44 6.02
C GLU A 144 17.35 6.10 5.26
N GLU A 145 16.88 6.08 4.00
CA GLU A 145 16.88 4.87 3.16
C GLU A 145 16.22 3.67 3.87
N SER A 146 14.95 3.85 4.32
CA SER A 146 14.18 2.91 5.13
C SER A 146 14.22 1.46 4.61
N TRP A 147 14.32 1.26 3.30
CA TRP A 147 14.48 -0.04 2.64
C TRP A 147 15.74 -0.81 3.06
N THR A 148 16.75 -0.14 3.64
CA THR A 148 17.99 -0.78 4.07
C THR A 148 17.94 -1.34 5.49
N TRP A 149 17.09 -0.80 6.37
CA TRP A 149 17.13 -1.14 7.81
C TRP A 149 15.78 -1.54 8.44
N MET A 150 14.63 -1.18 7.86
CA MET A 150 13.32 -1.47 8.48
C MET A 150 13.10 -2.96 8.78
N ARG A 151 13.61 -3.85 7.93
CA ARG A 151 13.59 -5.30 8.17
C ARG A 151 14.32 -5.67 9.46
N SER A 152 15.48 -5.08 9.71
CA SER A 152 16.33 -5.42 10.88
C SER A 152 15.71 -5.03 12.21
N ILE A 153 14.86 -4.02 12.23
CA ILE A 153 14.15 -3.59 13.45
C ILE A 153 12.81 -4.31 13.63
N GLY A 154 12.44 -5.21 12.70
CA GLY A 154 11.24 -6.04 12.79
C GLY A 154 9.96 -5.38 12.28
N ALA A 155 10.06 -4.39 11.39
CA ALA A 155 8.90 -3.92 10.63
C ALA A 155 8.44 -4.99 9.63
N HIS A 156 7.12 -5.08 9.42
CA HIS A 156 6.51 -6.03 8.48
C HIS A 156 6.20 -5.37 7.13
N THR A 157 5.96 -4.07 7.13
CA THR A 157 5.90 -3.23 5.95
C THR A 157 6.60 -1.91 6.22
N TYR A 158 7.06 -1.24 5.16
CA TYR A 158 7.69 0.08 5.27
C TYR A 158 7.28 0.99 4.12
N ARG A 159 6.77 2.17 4.44
CA ARG A 159 6.53 3.24 3.48
C ARG A 159 7.87 3.80 3.01
N SER A 160 8.07 3.74 1.73
CA SER A 160 9.34 4.14 1.09
C SER A 160 9.27 5.49 0.38
N THR A 161 8.11 6.12 0.34
CA THR A 161 7.85 7.41 -0.30
C THR A 161 6.94 8.28 0.56
N GLY A 162 6.86 9.57 0.22
CA GLY A 162 5.79 10.46 0.69
C GLY A 162 4.40 9.96 0.29
N ASP A 163 3.37 10.66 0.76
CA ASP A 163 1.99 10.23 0.59
C ASP A 163 1.53 10.28 -0.86
N ILE A 164 0.63 9.37 -1.20
CA ILE A 164 -0.03 9.30 -2.49
C ILE A 164 -1.17 10.31 -2.59
N PHE A 165 -1.37 10.85 -3.78
CA PHE A 165 -2.54 11.64 -4.14
C PHE A 165 -3.34 10.95 -5.25
N ASP A 166 -4.65 11.23 -5.32
CA ASP A 166 -5.55 10.66 -6.33
C ASP A 166 -5.32 11.29 -7.70
N ASN A 167 -4.14 11.07 -8.26
CA ASN A 167 -3.80 11.47 -9.63
C ASN A 167 -2.69 10.60 -10.23
N PHE A 168 -2.68 10.53 -11.57
CA PHE A 168 -1.75 9.72 -12.34
C PHE A 168 -0.28 10.02 -12.04
N ARG A 169 0.10 11.31 -11.91
CA ARG A 169 1.49 11.70 -11.67
C ARG A 169 2.00 11.21 -10.32
N SER A 170 1.13 11.24 -9.30
CA SER A 170 1.47 10.81 -7.95
C SER A 170 1.82 9.33 -7.92
N PHE A 171 0.90 8.45 -8.33
CA PHE A 171 1.16 7.01 -8.23
C PHE A 171 2.27 6.54 -9.18
N MET A 172 2.38 7.11 -10.38
CA MET A 172 3.50 6.81 -11.29
C MET A 172 4.84 7.33 -10.77
N GLY A 173 4.84 8.50 -10.11
CA GLY A 173 6.03 9.03 -9.45
C GLY A 173 6.51 8.13 -8.32
N ILE A 174 5.59 7.62 -7.50
CA ILE A 174 5.87 6.63 -6.46
C ILE A 174 6.44 5.35 -7.10
N PHE A 175 5.72 4.72 -8.02
CA PHE A 175 6.16 3.48 -8.68
C PHE A 175 7.55 3.62 -9.30
N THR A 176 7.78 4.66 -10.10
CA THR A 176 9.07 4.83 -10.80
C THR A 176 10.24 5.10 -9.84
N SER A 177 9.98 5.76 -8.70
CA SER A 177 11.00 5.97 -7.67
C SER A 177 11.38 4.67 -6.95
N GLN A 178 10.52 3.66 -6.97
CA GLN A 178 10.74 2.39 -6.28
C GLN A 178 11.38 1.30 -7.14
N LEU A 179 11.47 1.48 -8.45
CA LEU A 179 12.00 0.45 -9.36
C LEU A 179 13.39 -0.09 -8.95
N GLU A 180 14.25 0.76 -8.38
CA GLU A 180 15.59 0.36 -7.90
C GLU A 180 15.57 -0.29 -6.50
N HIS A 181 14.45 -0.18 -5.78
CA HIS A 181 14.31 -0.64 -4.39
C HIS A 181 13.37 -1.84 -4.22
N LEU A 182 12.66 -2.25 -5.28
CA LEU A 182 11.74 -3.40 -5.20
C LEU A 182 12.43 -4.69 -4.77
N CYS A 183 13.73 -4.84 -5.06
CA CYS A 183 14.51 -6.02 -4.66
C CYS A 183 14.73 -6.13 -3.14
N GLN A 184 14.54 -5.05 -2.36
CA GLN A 184 14.60 -5.09 -0.90
C GLN A 184 13.25 -5.51 -0.26
N SER A 185 12.16 -5.48 -1.04
CA SER A 185 10.86 -5.99 -0.64
C SER A 185 10.85 -7.53 -0.65
N GLY A 186 10.20 -8.14 0.32
CA GLY A 186 10.06 -9.58 0.33
C GLY A 186 9.53 -10.13 1.65
N PRO A 187 9.52 -11.45 1.84
CA PRO A 187 8.95 -12.09 3.02
C PRO A 187 9.38 -11.43 4.33
N TYR A 188 8.41 -11.24 5.20
CA TYR A 188 8.51 -10.60 6.51
C TYR A 188 8.72 -9.07 6.53
N CYS A 189 9.02 -8.42 5.39
CA CYS A 189 9.11 -6.96 5.35
C CYS A 189 8.93 -6.46 3.91
N PHE A 190 7.73 -5.99 3.59
CA PHE A 190 7.34 -5.58 2.24
C PHE A 190 7.45 -4.05 2.08
N ASN A 191 7.89 -3.63 0.89
CA ASN A 191 7.83 -2.23 0.50
C ASN A 191 6.37 -1.81 0.31
N ASP A 192 5.97 -0.76 1.00
CA ASP A 192 4.63 -0.17 0.94
C ASP A 192 4.68 1.10 0.07
N MET A 193 4.10 1.03 -1.11
CA MET A 193 3.98 2.15 -2.05
C MET A 193 2.75 3.04 -1.76
N ASP A 194 2.20 2.94 -0.55
CA ASP A 194 0.99 3.60 -0.10
C ASP A 194 -0.31 2.97 -0.63
N MET A 195 -1.43 3.49 -0.16
CA MET A 195 -2.76 2.96 -0.43
C MET A 195 -3.15 3.05 -1.90
N LEU A 196 -4.14 2.25 -2.28
CA LEU A 196 -4.80 2.33 -3.56
C LEU A 196 -5.79 3.50 -3.56
N THR A 197 -5.66 4.40 -4.54
CA THR A 197 -6.63 5.49 -4.79
C THR A 197 -7.73 5.06 -5.77
N VAL A 198 -7.73 3.79 -6.19
CA VAL A 198 -8.68 3.20 -7.12
C VAL A 198 -10.12 3.48 -6.70
N GLY A 199 -10.86 4.16 -7.54
CA GLY A 199 -12.27 4.49 -7.30
C GLY A 199 -12.53 5.72 -6.44
N MET A 200 -11.51 6.51 -6.09
CA MET A 200 -11.70 7.74 -5.30
C MET A 200 -12.40 8.85 -6.07
N TYR A 201 -12.06 9.08 -7.33
CA TYR A 201 -12.64 10.12 -8.19
C TYR A 201 -12.68 11.51 -7.53
N ASN A 202 -11.54 11.94 -6.98
CA ASN A 202 -11.41 13.21 -6.21
C ASN A 202 -12.29 13.29 -4.96
N ARG A 203 -12.68 12.17 -4.38
CA ARG A 203 -13.35 12.13 -3.09
C ARG A 203 -12.32 11.81 -1.98
N GLY A 204 -12.36 12.55 -0.89
CA GLY A 204 -11.43 12.36 0.24
C GLY A 204 -10.32 13.40 0.33
N ASN A 205 -9.45 13.22 1.30
CA ASN A 205 -8.40 14.19 1.67
C ASN A 205 -7.15 14.16 0.79
N VAL A 206 -7.02 13.17 -0.10
CA VAL A 206 -5.90 13.05 -1.05
C VAL A 206 -6.28 13.50 -2.47
N ALA A 207 -7.39 14.20 -2.61
CA ALA A 207 -7.90 14.76 -3.85
C ALA A 207 -7.11 16.02 -4.23
N ILE A 208 -5.99 15.86 -4.95
CA ILE A 208 -5.16 16.97 -5.43
C ILE A 208 -4.98 16.87 -6.96
N GLY A 209 -5.38 17.93 -7.65
CA GLY A 209 -5.26 18.01 -9.10
C GLY A 209 -6.36 17.23 -9.84
N LYS A 210 -6.03 16.72 -11.02
CA LYS A 210 -6.95 15.93 -11.85
C LYS A 210 -6.94 14.48 -11.37
N THR A 211 -8.10 13.96 -10.98
CA THR A 211 -8.28 12.55 -10.61
C THR A 211 -7.94 11.60 -11.76
N CYS A 212 -7.65 10.36 -11.43
CA CYS A 212 -7.41 9.30 -12.40
C CYS A 212 -8.67 8.93 -13.19
N THR A 213 -8.47 8.54 -14.42
CA THR A 213 -9.45 7.82 -15.24
C THR A 213 -9.53 6.35 -14.81
N ASP A 214 -10.57 5.63 -15.24
CA ASP A 214 -10.73 4.20 -14.97
C ASP A 214 -9.53 3.38 -15.51
N GLY A 215 -8.97 3.79 -16.67
CA GLY A 215 -7.76 3.19 -17.23
C GLY A 215 -6.52 3.43 -16.36
N GLU A 216 -6.35 4.63 -15.83
CA GLU A 216 -5.24 4.95 -14.92
C GLU A 216 -5.36 4.22 -13.59
N TYR A 217 -6.57 4.05 -13.03
CA TYR A 217 -6.79 3.20 -11.86
C TYR A 217 -6.44 1.73 -12.13
N ARG A 218 -6.75 1.21 -13.33
CA ARG A 218 -6.32 -0.13 -13.73
C ARG A 218 -4.80 -0.25 -13.76
N ILE A 219 -4.10 0.78 -14.26
CA ILE A 219 -2.63 0.83 -14.22
C ILE A 219 -2.13 0.81 -12.77
N GLN A 220 -2.65 1.66 -11.89
CA GLN A 220 -2.25 1.68 -10.48
C GLN A 220 -2.41 0.29 -9.85
N PHE A 221 -3.59 -0.30 -9.93
CA PHE A 221 -3.86 -1.59 -9.29
C PHE A 221 -2.94 -2.70 -9.81
N SER A 222 -2.76 -2.80 -11.12
CA SER A 222 -1.88 -3.81 -11.71
C SER A 222 -0.42 -3.60 -11.33
N LEU A 223 0.08 -2.37 -11.25
CA LEU A 223 1.44 -2.06 -10.79
C LEU A 223 1.65 -2.44 -9.33
N TRP A 224 0.67 -2.14 -8.44
CA TRP A 224 0.71 -2.54 -7.03
C TRP A 224 0.70 -4.06 -6.87
N CYS A 225 -0.16 -4.75 -7.63
CA CYS A 225 -0.19 -6.21 -7.63
C CYS A 225 1.13 -6.82 -8.11
N LEU A 226 1.67 -6.31 -9.20
CA LEU A 226 2.92 -6.81 -9.77
C LEU A 226 4.11 -6.55 -8.84
N SER A 227 4.15 -5.40 -8.18
CA SER A 227 5.22 -5.03 -7.25
C SER A 227 5.19 -5.80 -5.93
N GLY A 228 4.09 -6.48 -5.58
CA GLY A 228 3.95 -7.19 -4.31
C GLY A 228 3.87 -6.24 -3.11
N THR A 229 3.40 -5.00 -3.32
CA THR A 229 3.16 -4.03 -2.25
C THR A 229 1.84 -4.34 -1.53
N PRO A 230 1.66 -3.97 -0.25
CA PRO A 230 0.38 -4.12 0.43
C PRO A 230 -0.77 -3.48 -0.35
N LEU A 231 -1.90 -4.19 -0.46
CA LEU A 231 -3.10 -3.69 -1.12
C LEU A 231 -4.05 -3.12 -0.06
N ILE A 232 -3.97 -1.82 0.20
CA ILE A 232 -4.83 -1.09 1.14
C ILE A 232 -5.73 -0.15 0.35
N ILE A 233 -7.04 -0.39 0.36
CA ILE A 233 -8.01 0.44 -0.37
C ILE A 233 -8.25 1.72 0.42
N GLY A 234 -7.89 2.88 -0.15
CA GLY A 234 -8.12 4.18 0.45
C GLY A 234 -9.46 4.82 0.10
N ALA A 235 -10.16 4.29 -0.90
CA ALA A 235 -11.48 4.79 -1.30
C ALA A 235 -12.60 4.29 -0.38
N ASP A 236 -13.69 5.06 -0.28
CA ASP A 236 -14.91 4.61 0.39
C ASP A 236 -15.62 3.53 -0.45
N ILE A 237 -15.51 2.28 0.00
CA ILE A 237 -16.06 1.12 -0.72
C ILE A 237 -17.59 1.11 -0.77
N ARG A 238 -18.28 1.88 0.09
CA ARG A 238 -19.75 1.98 0.09
C ARG A 238 -20.29 2.67 -1.17
N GLU A 239 -19.46 3.48 -1.82
CA GLU A 239 -19.78 4.25 -3.01
C GLU A 239 -18.92 3.86 -4.23
N MET A 240 -18.33 2.65 -4.19
CA MET A 240 -17.47 2.15 -5.26
C MET A 240 -18.27 1.87 -6.53
N LYS A 241 -17.76 2.34 -7.68
CA LYS A 241 -18.35 1.97 -8.97
C LYS A 241 -18.17 0.46 -9.24
N PRO A 242 -19.14 -0.19 -9.92
CA PRO A 242 -19.06 -1.62 -10.20
C PRO A 242 -17.76 -2.04 -10.90
N GLU A 243 -17.29 -1.27 -11.87
CA GLU A 243 -16.09 -1.56 -12.66
C GLU A 243 -14.83 -1.51 -11.80
N MET A 244 -14.76 -0.58 -10.84
CA MET A 244 -13.62 -0.47 -9.91
C MET A 244 -13.67 -1.56 -8.84
N LYS A 245 -14.87 -1.94 -8.41
CA LYS A 245 -15.07 -3.08 -7.53
C LYS A 245 -14.61 -4.37 -8.21
N GLU A 246 -15.04 -4.63 -9.44
CA GLU A 246 -14.62 -5.79 -10.23
C GLU A 246 -13.10 -5.82 -10.40
N LEU A 247 -12.47 -4.67 -10.67
CA LEU A 247 -11.02 -4.55 -10.75
C LEU A 247 -10.33 -4.93 -9.43
N LEU A 248 -10.78 -4.36 -8.30
CA LEU A 248 -10.21 -4.63 -6.98
C LEU A 248 -10.42 -6.08 -6.51
N LEU A 249 -11.43 -6.77 -7.03
CA LEU A 249 -11.73 -8.17 -6.75
C LEU A 249 -11.15 -9.14 -7.79
N ASN A 250 -10.33 -8.65 -8.74
CA ASN A 250 -9.72 -9.52 -9.75
C ASN A 250 -8.77 -10.52 -9.10
N THR A 251 -9.18 -11.78 -9.07
CA THR A 251 -8.48 -12.88 -8.39
C THR A 251 -7.11 -13.18 -8.97
N ASP A 252 -6.91 -12.99 -10.28
CA ASP A 252 -5.61 -13.20 -10.91
C ASP A 252 -4.60 -12.14 -10.49
N LEU A 253 -4.99 -10.86 -10.47
CA LEU A 253 -4.13 -9.77 -10.01
C LEU A 253 -3.80 -9.91 -8.52
N ILE A 254 -4.78 -10.26 -7.69
CA ILE A 254 -4.56 -10.52 -6.26
C ILE A 254 -3.61 -11.71 -6.08
N ARG A 255 -3.79 -12.81 -6.82
CA ARG A 255 -2.89 -13.98 -6.79
C ARG A 255 -1.45 -13.60 -7.15
N ILE A 256 -1.24 -12.74 -8.14
CA ILE A 256 0.09 -12.24 -8.51
C ILE A 256 0.72 -11.44 -7.37
N ASN A 257 -0.06 -10.64 -6.66
CA ASN A 257 0.41 -9.90 -5.49
C ASN A 257 0.77 -10.84 -4.33
N GLN A 258 -0.06 -11.87 -4.10
CA GLN A 258 0.04 -12.80 -2.97
C GLN A 258 0.87 -14.05 -3.27
N ASP A 259 1.64 -14.06 -4.36
CA ASP A 259 2.49 -15.20 -4.71
C ASP A 259 3.49 -15.52 -3.60
N GLU A 260 3.57 -16.79 -3.20
CA GLU A 260 4.31 -17.25 -2.02
C GLU A 260 5.83 -17.05 -2.10
N GLU A 261 6.40 -16.98 -3.32
CA GLU A 261 7.83 -16.70 -3.49
C GLU A 261 8.15 -15.20 -3.34
N CYS A 262 7.14 -14.33 -3.37
CA CYS A 262 7.26 -12.89 -3.15
C CYS A 262 8.35 -12.23 -4.01
N ARG A 263 8.59 -12.72 -5.22
CA ARG A 263 9.62 -12.17 -6.11
C ARG A 263 9.22 -10.78 -6.60
N PRO A 264 10.12 -9.80 -6.58
CA PRO A 264 9.85 -8.49 -7.19
C PRO A 264 9.81 -8.61 -8.71
N PRO A 265 9.11 -7.69 -9.40
CA PRO A 265 9.16 -7.62 -10.85
C PRO A 265 10.52 -7.11 -11.34
N CYS A 266 10.90 -7.54 -12.54
CA CYS A 266 12.06 -7.04 -13.26
C CYS A 266 11.63 -6.08 -14.37
N LEU A 267 12.29 -4.94 -14.51
CA LEU A 267 12.12 -4.04 -15.65
C LEU A 267 12.91 -4.58 -16.84
N LEU A 268 12.22 -5.10 -17.86
CA LEU A 268 12.84 -5.59 -19.09
C LEU A 268 13.12 -4.47 -20.08
N GLY A 269 12.26 -3.47 -20.14
CA GLY A 269 12.44 -2.36 -21.07
C GLY A 269 11.59 -1.15 -20.72
N LYS A 270 12.09 0.01 -21.14
CA LYS A 270 11.35 1.27 -21.08
C LYS A 270 11.70 2.16 -22.27
N ARG A 271 10.73 2.97 -22.72
CA ARG A 271 10.95 3.99 -23.72
C ARG A 271 10.61 5.36 -23.16
N SER A 272 11.61 6.23 -23.11
CA SER A 272 11.49 7.61 -22.65
C SER A 272 11.01 8.54 -23.76
N VAL A 273 10.26 9.57 -23.36
CA VAL A 273 9.85 10.67 -24.25
C VAL A 273 10.36 11.98 -23.65
N ALA A 274 10.79 12.89 -24.50
CA ALA A 274 11.15 14.24 -24.07
C ALA A 274 9.91 14.94 -23.49
N VAL A 275 10.00 15.41 -22.26
CA VAL A 275 8.92 16.17 -21.60
C VAL A 275 9.17 17.66 -21.86
N PRO A 276 8.18 18.41 -22.39
CA PRO A 276 8.32 19.86 -22.58
C PRO A 276 8.62 20.59 -21.26
N GLU A 277 9.48 21.60 -21.33
CA GLU A 277 9.88 22.39 -20.13
C GLU A 277 8.71 23.15 -19.47
N THR A 278 7.63 23.39 -20.19
CA THR A 278 6.45 24.11 -19.72
C THR A 278 5.69 23.45 -18.56
N ASP A 279 5.94 22.17 -18.31
CA ASP A 279 5.30 21.45 -17.17
C ASP A 279 6.00 21.70 -15.82
N ARG A 280 7.10 22.46 -15.81
CA ARG A 280 7.89 22.71 -14.59
C ARG A 280 7.35 23.83 -13.70
N GLU A 281 6.53 24.75 -14.24
CA GLU A 281 6.17 25.99 -13.55
C GLU A 281 5.02 25.87 -12.52
N ASN A 282 4.29 24.75 -12.46
CA ASN A 282 3.11 24.60 -11.60
C ASN A 282 3.21 23.50 -10.53
N ALA A 283 4.38 22.95 -10.25
CA ALA A 283 4.53 21.92 -9.22
C ALA A 283 4.72 22.55 -7.84
N VAL A 284 3.75 22.43 -6.98
CA VAL A 284 3.79 22.86 -5.55
C VAL A 284 4.75 21.98 -4.73
N GLU A 285 5.10 20.79 -5.23
CA GLU A 285 6.21 19.94 -4.76
C GLU A 285 6.94 19.32 -5.97
N PRO A 286 8.21 18.90 -5.83
CA PRO A 286 8.94 18.27 -6.93
C PRO A 286 8.41 16.87 -7.21
N ILE A 287 7.22 16.77 -7.75
CA ILE A 287 6.69 15.52 -8.30
C ILE A 287 7.64 15.13 -9.43
N ARG A 288 8.33 13.99 -9.27
CA ARG A 288 9.21 13.48 -10.33
C ARG A 288 8.39 13.30 -11.59
N MET A 289 8.77 14.03 -12.64
CA MET A 289 8.08 13.95 -13.92
C MET A 289 8.29 12.55 -14.51
N VAL A 290 7.19 11.88 -14.87
CA VAL A 290 7.24 10.59 -15.57
C VAL A 290 7.74 10.85 -16.99
N LYS A 291 8.98 10.49 -17.26
CA LYS A 291 9.62 10.65 -18.58
C LYS A 291 9.36 9.46 -19.48
N ASP A 292 9.31 8.29 -18.88
CA ASP A 292 9.11 7.04 -19.59
C ASP A 292 7.61 6.84 -19.86
N LYS A 293 7.27 6.37 -21.03
CA LYS A 293 5.88 6.21 -21.47
C LYS A 293 5.51 4.76 -21.79
N LEU A 294 6.49 3.91 -22.03
CA LEU A 294 6.31 2.47 -22.19
C LEU A 294 7.15 1.72 -21.18
N TYR A 295 6.55 0.74 -20.53
CA TYR A 295 7.26 -0.17 -19.63
C TYR A 295 6.91 -1.60 -19.96
N THR A 296 7.92 -2.47 -19.98
CA THR A 296 7.74 -3.92 -20.02
C THR A 296 8.32 -4.49 -18.74
N LEU A 297 7.48 -5.15 -17.95
CA LEU A 297 7.84 -5.75 -16.68
C LEU A 297 7.63 -7.26 -16.75
N LEU A 298 8.52 -8.01 -16.10
CA LEU A 298 8.42 -9.44 -15.90
C LEU A 298 8.40 -9.74 -14.42
N LYS A 299 7.47 -10.59 -13.97
CA LYS A 299 7.50 -11.18 -12.63
C LYS A 299 7.47 -12.69 -12.73
N HIS A 300 8.45 -13.36 -12.14
CA HIS A 300 8.38 -14.79 -11.93
C HIS A 300 7.50 -15.09 -10.72
N LEU A 301 6.69 -16.13 -10.83
CA LEU A 301 5.79 -16.62 -9.81
C LEU A 301 6.20 -18.03 -9.38
N SER A 302 5.59 -18.52 -8.31
CA SER A 302 5.64 -19.92 -7.93
C SER A 302 5.14 -20.84 -9.05
N HIS A 303 5.41 -22.14 -8.94
CA HIS A 303 4.94 -23.17 -9.89
C HIS A 303 5.41 -22.98 -11.34
N GLN A 304 6.57 -22.32 -11.56
CA GLN A 304 7.14 -22.06 -12.89
C GLN A 304 6.25 -21.18 -13.78
N GLU A 305 5.41 -20.36 -13.16
CA GLU A 305 4.62 -19.36 -13.85
C GLU A 305 5.37 -18.03 -13.93
N PHE A 306 4.92 -17.16 -14.82
CA PHE A 306 5.42 -15.79 -14.93
C PHE A 306 4.36 -14.85 -15.50
N VAL A 307 4.55 -13.58 -15.27
CA VAL A 307 3.71 -12.50 -15.81
C VAL A 307 4.58 -11.57 -16.63
N ILE A 308 4.17 -11.29 -17.87
CA ILE A 308 4.70 -10.19 -18.67
C ILE A 308 3.64 -9.10 -18.69
N ALA A 309 4.00 -7.90 -18.25
CA ALA A 309 3.10 -6.76 -18.22
C ALA A 309 3.61 -5.64 -19.13
N PHE A 310 2.74 -5.21 -20.04
CA PHE A 310 2.99 -4.10 -20.95
C PHE A 310 2.18 -2.88 -20.52
N TYR A 311 2.85 -1.78 -20.23
CA TYR A 311 2.21 -0.51 -19.89
C TYR A 311 2.45 0.51 -20.97
N ASN A 312 1.38 0.93 -21.64
CA ASN A 312 1.36 2.02 -22.59
C ASN A 312 0.74 3.26 -21.93
N LEU A 313 1.54 4.29 -21.69
CA LEU A 313 1.13 5.56 -21.09
C LEU A 313 0.97 6.67 -22.14
N PHE A 314 0.99 6.34 -23.43
CA PHE A 314 0.58 7.23 -24.51
C PHE A 314 -0.94 7.20 -24.66
N GLU A 315 -1.50 8.25 -25.27
CA GLU A 315 -2.91 8.27 -25.64
C GLU A 315 -3.20 7.39 -26.87
N GLU A 316 -2.17 7.16 -27.70
CA GLU A 316 -2.26 6.34 -28.91
C GLU A 316 -1.82 4.90 -28.64
N GLU A 317 -2.33 3.97 -29.43
CA GLU A 317 -1.88 2.58 -29.44
C GLU A 317 -0.40 2.49 -29.81
N GLN A 318 0.32 1.62 -29.10
CA GLN A 318 1.73 1.37 -29.31
C GLN A 318 1.98 -0.13 -29.45
N GLU A 319 2.78 -0.51 -30.44
CA GLU A 319 3.27 -1.87 -30.54
C GLU A 319 4.35 -2.12 -29.48
N MET A 320 4.14 -3.16 -28.67
CA MET A 320 5.09 -3.60 -27.66
C MET A 320 5.34 -5.09 -27.82
N ASN A 321 6.58 -5.50 -27.62
CA ASN A 321 6.99 -6.89 -27.69
C ASN A 321 7.94 -7.25 -26.55
N CYS A 322 8.05 -8.55 -26.27
CA CYS A 322 9.02 -9.12 -25.34
C CYS A 322 9.61 -10.37 -26.00
N ILE A 323 10.92 -10.37 -26.15
CA ILE A 323 11.65 -11.56 -26.60
C ILE A 323 11.93 -12.43 -25.38
N PHE A 324 11.56 -13.71 -25.42
CA PHE A 324 11.70 -14.61 -24.27
C PHE A 324 13.14 -14.74 -23.79
N ALA A 325 14.11 -14.68 -24.69
CA ALA A 325 15.53 -14.66 -24.33
C ALA A 325 15.90 -13.46 -23.45
N ASP A 326 15.38 -12.26 -23.77
CA ASP A 326 15.63 -11.05 -22.98
C ASP A 326 14.94 -11.12 -21.60
N ALA A 327 13.86 -11.87 -21.51
CA ALA A 327 13.16 -12.16 -20.27
C ALA A 327 13.81 -13.28 -19.43
N GLY A 328 14.92 -13.88 -19.90
CA GLY A 328 15.55 -15.03 -19.25
C GLY A 328 14.70 -16.31 -19.32
N LEU A 329 13.74 -16.37 -20.21
CA LEU A 329 12.88 -17.54 -20.42
C LEU A 329 13.51 -18.47 -21.47
N PRO A 330 13.31 -19.81 -21.38
CA PRO A 330 13.82 -20.74 -22.36
C PRO A 330 13.29 -20.43 -23.76
N TYR A 331 14.19 -20.33 -24.72
CA TYR A 331 13.86 -20.18 -26.14
C TYR A 331 14.65 -21.24 -26.95
N GLU A 332 14.20 -21.52 -28.15
CA GLU A 332 14.81 -22.55 -29.04
C GLU A 332 14.97 -23.95 -28.37
N SER A 333 14.35 -24.15 -27.22
CA SER A 333 14.43 -25.40 -26.46
C SER A 333 13.33 -26.42 -26.77
N GLY A 334 12.39 -26.00 -27.65
CA GLY A 334 11.17 -26.76 -27.92
C GLY A 334 10.05 -26.53 -26.89
N TYR A 335 10.33 -25.81 -25.81
CA TYR A 335 9.30 -25.40 -24.86
C TYR A 335 8.40 -24.32 -25.47
N GLY A 336 7.13 -24.34 -25.07
CA GLY A 336 6.17 -23.28 -25.36
C GLY A 336 5.45 -22.89 -24.09
N PHE A 337 5.10 -21.62 -23.99
CA PHE A 337 4.39 -21.06 -22.84
C PHE A 337 2.95 -20.83 -23.22
N HIS A 338 2.01 -21.43 -22.48
CA HIS A 338 0.59 -21.14 -22.60
C HIS A 338 0.30 -19.79 -21.95
N MET A 339 -0.22 -18.86 -22.74
CA MET A 339 -0.42 -17.47 -22.35
C MET A 339 -1.91 -17.12 -22.31
N ARG A 340 -2.31 -16.32 -21.34
CA ARG A 340 -3.66 -15.81 -21.18
C ARG A 340 -3.61 -14.31 -20.80
N ASP A 341 -4.50 -13.54 -21.39
CA ASP A 341 -4.73 -12.15 -20.94
C ASP A 341 -5.51 -12.14 -19.63
N ILE A 342 -4.95 -11.47 -18.61
CA ILE A 342 -5.52 -11.47 -17.25
C ILE A 342 -6.77 -10.59 -17.16
N PHE A 343 -6.88 -9.54 -17.97
CA PHE A 343 -8.02 -8.62 -17.92
C PHE A 343 -9.22 -9.10 -18.73
N THR A 344 -8.97 -9.72 -19.87
CA THR A 344 -10.02 -10.22 -20.77
C THR A 344 -10.35 -11.70 -20.54
N GLY A 345 -9.43 -12.46 -19.94
CA GLY A 345 -9.49 -13.90 -19.83
C GLY A 345 -9.20 -14.64 -21.15
N GLU A 346 -8.83 -13.90 -22.20
CA GLU A 346 -8.56 -14.48 -23.53
C GLU A 346 -7.39 -15.44 -23.50
N ASP A 347 -7.58 -16.64 -24.05
CA ASP A 347 -6.52 -17.59 -24.30
C ASP A 347 -5.70 -17.19 -25.54
N LEU A 348 -4.47 -16.75 -25.30
CA LEU A 348 -3.53 -16.34 -26.34
C LEU A 348 -2.75 -17.53 -26.95
N GLY A 349 -3.04 -18.74 -26.51
CA GLY A 349 -2.41 -19.96 -26.95
C GLY A 349 -0.95 -20.08 -26.55
N VAL A 350 -0.24 -21.00 -27.21
CA VAL A 350 1.18 -21.30 -26.92
C VAL A 350 2.07 -20.34 -27.71
N LYS A 351 2.93 -19.62 -27.00
CA LYS A 351 4.01 -18.79 -27.55
C LYS A 351 5.36 -19.48 -27.38
N ARG A 352 6.26 -19.26 -28.33
CA ARG A 352 7.60 -19.85 -28.38
C ARG A 352 8.66 -18.81 -28.72
#